data_f14cae24004794e71bb87d3382e45af3
#
_entry.id   f14cae24004794e71bb87d3382e45af3
#
_cell.length_a   1.000
_cell.length_b   1.000
_cell.length_c   1.000
_cell.angle_alpha   90.00
_cell.angle_beta   90.00
_cell.angle_gamma   90.00
#
_symmetry.space_group_name_H-M   'P 1'
#
loop_
_entity.id
_entity.type
_entity.pdbx_description
1 polymer ?
#
loop_
_entity_poly.entity_id
_entity_poly.type
_entity_poly.pdbx_seq_one_letter_code
_entity_poly.pdbx_strand_id
1 'polypeptide(L)'
;MVYVFLADGFEEIEALTPVDLLRRAGVQVMTVSIYPGRTEVEGARKIRVCADTDIDGADPDKADLIVLPGGMPGTVNLLGCERLMEIVDEFNAKEKRIAAICAAPARILGSRGLLDNKKATCYPGLEELLTGAQFVTDSVVTDGNITTSRGLGTAVDFSCELISLLCGAEKAREIRASVVA
;
A
#
# COMPACT_ATOMS: atom_id res chain seq x y z
N MET A 1 -6.35 12.31 3.48
CA MET A 1 -4.94 12.26 3.02
C MET A 1 -4.47 10.81 2.95
N VAL A 2 -3.58 10.48 2.01
CA VAL A 2 -3.02 9.11 1.86
C VAL A 2 -1.50 9.17 2.04
N TYR A 3 -0.93 8.22 2.79
CA TYR A 3 0.52 8.01 2.84
C TYR A 3 0.90 6.74 2.10
N VAL A 4 1.90 6.84 1.21
CA VAL A 4 2.52 5.71 0.52
C VAL A 4 3.94 5.56 1.06
N PHE A 5 4.21 4.50 1.81
CA PHE A 5 5.50 4.30 2.45
C PHE A 5 6.49 3.65 1.49
N LEU A 6 7.70 4.23 1.41
CA LEU A 6 8.78 3.80 0.53
C LEU A 6 10.00 3.36 1.33
N ALA A 7 10.56 2.20 0.95
CA ALA A 7 11.81 1.68 1.47
C ALA A 7 12.72 1.26 0.32
N ASP A 8 14.03 1.28 0.49
CA ASP A 8 14.95 0.79 -0.54
C ASP A 8 14.56 -0.62 -0.99
N GLY A 9 14.46 -0.83 -2.29
CA GLY A 9 13.98 -2.06 -2.91
C GLY A 9 12.46 -2.17 -3.02
N PHE A 10 11.71 -1.07 -2.84
CA PHE A 10 10.27 -1.06 -3.16
C PHE A 10 10.02 -1.35 -4.64
N GLU A 11 8.87 -1.91 -4.99
CA GLU A 11 8.49 -2.09 -6.39
C GLU A 11 7.89 -0.79 -6.94
N GLU A 12 8.50 -0.27 -7.98
CA GLU A 12 8.24 1.07 -8.50
C GLU A 12 6.81 1.27 -8.99
N ILE A 13 6.29 0.29 -9.75
CA ILE A 13 4.94 0.39 -10.33
C ILE A 13 3.87 0.25 -9.25
N GLU A 14 4.10 -0.63 -8.27
CA GLU A 14 3.16 -0.87 -7.17
C GLU A 14 3.04 0.33 -6.23
N ALA A 15 4.11 1.12 -6.11
CA ALA A 15 4.11 2.34 -5.31
C ALA A 15 3.62 3.55 -6.11
N LEU A 16 4.16 3.78 -7.33
CA LEU A 16 3.94 5.03 -8.05
C LEU A 16 2.61 5.06 -8.80
N THR A 17 2.04 3.91 -9.20
CA THR A 17 0.72 3.87 -9.82
C THR A 17 -0.37 4.38 -8.85
N PRO A 18 -0.46 3.91 -7.60
CA PRO A 18 -1.39 4.52 -6.64
C PRO A 18 -1.15 6.00 -6.39
N VAL A 19 0.13 6.43 -6.32
CA VAL A 19 0.46 7.86 -6.15
C VAL A 19 -0.11 8.69 -7.31
N ASP A 20 0.16 8.28 -8.57
CA ASP A 20 -0.30 9.00 -9.74
C ASP A 20 -1.84 9.03 -9.82
N LEU A 21 -2.48 7.86 -9.73
CA LEU A 21 -3.92 7.76 -9.94
C LEU A 21 -4.73 8.44 -8.82
N LEU A 22 -4.32 8.33 -7.58
CA LEU A 22 -4.95 9.03 -6.46
C LEU A 22 -4.79 10.55 -6.58
N ARG A 23 -3.60 11.04 -6.99
CA ARG A 23 -3.38 12.47 -7.26
C ARG A 23 -4.25 12.98 -8.42
N ARG A 24 -4.42 12.20 -9.50
CA ARG A 24 -5.37 12.51 -10.58
C ARG A 24 -6.82 12.60 -10.09
N ALA A 25 -7.20 11.77 -9.14
CA ALA A 25 -8.51 11.81 -8.51
C ALA A 25 -8.73 13.00 -7.57
N GLY A 26 -7.71 13.85 -7.35
CA GLY A 26 -7.74 15.00 -6.45
C GLY A 26 -7.48 14.64 -4.98
N VAL A 27 -7.03 13.40 -4.70
CA VAL A 27 -6.68 12.98 -3.34
C VAL A 27 -5.31 13.54 -2.97
N GLN A 28 -5.18 14.08 -1.76
CA GLN A 28 -3.88 14.45 -1.21
C GLN A 28 -3.08 13.19 -0.89
N VAL A 29 -1.97 13.00 -1.60
CA VAL A 29 -1.07 11.86 -1.42
C VAL A 29 0.33 12.36 -1.10
N MET A 30 0.93 11.82 -0.05
CA MET A 30 2.33 12.00 0.28
C MET A 30 3.07 10.67 0.22
N THR A 31 4.18 10.64 -0.46
CA THR A 31 5.16 9.56 -0.37
C THR A 31 6.03 9.77 0.85
N VAL A 32 6.26 8.72 1.63
CA VAL A 32 6.96 8.77 2.91
C VAL A 32 8.12 7.79 2.87
N SER A 33 9.35 8.29 2.94
CA SER A 33 10.53 7.46 3.15
C SER A 33 10.55 6.94 4.60
N ILE A 34 10.82 5.65 4.80
CA ILE A 34 10.96 5.11 6.16
C ILE A 34 12.26 5.49 6.87
N TYR A 35 13.14 6.22 6.22
CA TYR A 35 14.47 6.55 6.74
C TYR A 35 14.50 7.96 7.29
N PRO A 36 14.69 8.16 8.60
CA PRO A 36 14.82 9.48 9.21
C PRO A 36 15.89 10.34 8.52
N GLY A 37 15.53 11.58 8.17
CA GLY A 37 16.44 12.53 7.52
C GLY A 37 16.79 12.22 6.06
N ARG A 38 16.19 11.19 5.44
CA ARG A 38 16.48 10.82 4.06
C ARG A 38 15.19 10.64 3.24
N THR A 39 14.99 11.47 2.23
CA THR A 39 13.85 11.37 1.31
C THR A 39 14.17 10.59 0.02
N GLU A 40 15.43 10.47 -0.39
CA GLU A 40 15.80 9.67 -1.56
C GLU A 40 15.71 8.17 -1.24
N VAL A 41 14.94 7.44 -2.05
CA VAL A 41 14.71 5.99 -1.92
C VAL A 41 14.94 5.33 -3.28
N GLU A 42 15.70 4.23 -3.32
CA GLU A 42 15.99 3.49 -4.54
C GLU A 42 15.07 2.25 -4.64
N GLY A 43 14.31 2.15 -5.74
CA GLY A 43 13.43 1.02 -6.01
C GLY A 43 14.17 -0.26 -6.39
N ALA A 44 13.45 -1.36 -6.49
CA ALA A 44 13.98 -2.69 -6.82
C ALA A 44 14.59 -2.76 -8.24
N ARG A 45 14.23 -1.84 -9.13
CA ARG A 45 14.78 -1.72 -10.49
C ARG A 45 15.74 -0.55 -10.64
N LYS A 46 16.29 -0.05 -9.51
CA LYS A 46 17.31 1.02 -9.50
C LYS A 46 16.80 2.39 -9.93
N ILE A 47 15.49 2.60 -9.89
CA ILE A 47 14.89 3.90 -10.11
C ILE A 47 14.85 4.64 -8.78
N ARG A 48 15.46 5.82 -8.73
CA ARG A 48 15.46 6.65 -7.53
C ARG A 48 14.27 7.58 -7.52
N VAL A 49 13.63 7.64 -6.38
CA VAL A 49 12.49 8.52 -6.10
C VAL A 49 12.81 9.40 -4.91
N CYS A 50 12.49 10.67 -5.02
CA CYS A 50 12.51 11.57 -3.88
C CYS A 50 11.11 11.58 -3.25
N ALA A 51 10.98 11.04 -2.05
CA ALA A 51 9.74 11.06 -1.30
C ALA A 51 9.38 12.50 -0.87
N ASP A 52 8.09 12.78 -0.68
CA ASP A 52 7.61 14.09 -0.25
C ASP A 52 8.07 14.44 1.18
N THR A 53 8.24 13.41 2.02
CA THR A 53 8.74 13.53 3.40
C THR A 53 9.40 12.23 3.85
N ASP A 54 10.02 12.25 5.02
CA ASP A 54 10.46 11.04 5.73
C ASP A 54 9.47 10.66 6.85
N ILE A 55 9.77 9.56 7.53
CA ILE A 55 8.91 8.98 8.58
C ILE A 55 8.72 9.93 9.77
N ASP A 56 9.71 10.77 10.08
CA ASP A 56 9.64 11.72 11.19
C ASP A 56 8.75 12.93 10.84
N GLY A 57 8.68 13.30 9.55
CA GLY A 57 7.80 14.37 9.06
C GLY A 57 6.36 13.92 8.79
N ALA A 58 6.08 12.62 8.84
CA ALA A 58 4.73 12.09 8.65
C ALA A 58 3.90 12.19 9.93
N ASP A 59 2.69 12.72 9.82
CA ASP A 59 1.70 12.79 10.90
C ASP A 59 0.56 11.77 10.64
N PRO A 60 0.59 10.58 11.29
CA PRO A 60 -0.39 9.53 11.03
C PRO A 60 -1.84 9.92 11.30
N ASP A 61 -2.07 10.89 12.18
CA ASP A 61 -3.42 11.34 12.50
C ASP A 61 -4.09 12.05 11.31
N LYS A 62 -3.31 12.66 10.43
CA LYS A 62 -3.80 13.32 9.21
C LYS A 62 -4.14 12.36 8.07
N ALA A 63 -3.67 11.11 8.13
CA ALA A 63 -3.93 10.15 7.06
C ALA A 63 -5.20 9.32 7.33
N ASP A 64 -5.96 9.09 6.26
CA ASP A 64 -7.16 8.26 6.25
C ASP A 64 -6.85 6.85 5.69
N LEU A 65 -5.75 6.74 4.95
CA LEU A 65 -5.28 5.52 4.29
C LEU A 65 -3.76 5.49 4.28
N ILE A 66 -3.19 4.32 4.55
CA ILE A 66 -1.78 4.02 4.29
C ILE A 66 -1.65 2.95 3.21
N VAL A 67 -0.62 3.07 2.38
CA VAL A 67 -0.32 2.14 1.28
C VAL A 67 1.07 1.55 1.47
N LEU A 68 1.16 0.22 1.43
CA LEU A 68 2.37 -0.56 1.60
C LEU A 68 2.66 -1.30 0.28
N PRO A 69 3.60 -0.82 -0.55
CA PRO A 69 4.00 -1.50 -1.78
C PRO A 69 4.79 -2.77 -1.48
N GLY A 70 4.91 -3.62 -2.49
CA GLY A 70 5.78 -4.77 -2.47
C GLY A 70 7.21 -4.44 -2.90
N GLY A 71 7.85 -5.43 -3.52
CA GLY A 71 9.25 -5.37 -3.89
C GLY A 71 10.17 -6.00 -2.83
N MET A 72 11.30 -6.53 -3.30
CA MET A 72 12.32 -7.10 -2.43
C MET A 72 13.66 -6.41 -2.69
N PRO A 73 14.36 -5.97 -1.65
CA PRO A 73 14.08 -6.14 -0.22
C PRO A 73 13.09 -5.12 0.40
N GLY A 74 12.43 -4.26 -0.39
CA GLY A 74 11.58 -3.18 0.08
C GLY A 74 10.57 -3.60 1.16
N THR A 75 9.83 -4.70 0.93
CA THR A 75 8.86 -5.22 1.91
C THR A 75 9.51 -5.65 3.23
N VAL A 76 10.74 -6.21 3.18
CA VAL A 76 11.49 -6.57 4.38
C VAL A 76 11.94 -5.32 5.13
N ASN A 77 12.37 -4.30 4.41
CA ASN A 77 12.77 -3.03 4.99
C ASN A 77 11.58 -2.29 5.63
N LEU A 78 10.40 -2.31 4.96
CA LEU A 78 9.16 -1.78 5.55
C LEU A 78 8.81 -2.51 6.86
N LEU A 79 8.83 -3.85 6.84
CA LEU A 79 8.54 -4.66 8.03
C LEU A 79 9.54 -4.41 9.17
N GLY A 80 10.81 -4.14 8.85
CA GLY A 80 11.86 -3.85 9.82
C GLY A 80 11.83 -2.43 10.41
N CYS A 81 10.96 -1.55 9.91
CA CYS A 81 10.80 -0.20 10.45
C CYS A 81 9.80 -0.19 11.60
N GLU A 82 10.29 -0.18 12.84
CA GLU A 82 9.45 -0.21 14.06
C GLU A 82 8.40 0.90 14.04
N ARG A 83 8.80 2.13 13.71
CA ARG A 83 7.88 3.27 13.66
C ARG A 83 6.74 3.08 12.66
N LEU A 84 7.03 2.50 11.48
CA LEU A 84 5.99 2.16 10.51
C LEU A 84 5.06 1.07 11.05
N MET A 85 5.60 0.08 11.73
CA MET A 85 4.79 -0.99 12.31
C MET A 85 3.86 -0.49 13.41
N GLU A 86 4.30 0.47 14.24
CA GLU A 86 3.43 1.18 15.19
C GLU A 86 2.28 1.89 14.47
N ILE A 87 2.56 2.59 13.37
CA ILE A 87 1.55 3.26 12.55
C ILE A 87 0.54 2.26 11.98
N VAL A 88 1.01 1.13 11.46
CA VAL A 88 0.14 0.06 10.94
C VAL A 88 -0.80 -0.48 12.02
N ASP A 89 -0.27 -0.76 13.21
CA ASP A 89 -1.08 -1.26 14.34
C ASP A 89 -2.10 -0.22 14.81
N GLU A 90 -1.69 1.05 14.87
CA GLU A 90 -2.57 2.16 15.23
C GLU A 90 -3.70 2.34 14.21
N PHE A 91 -3.40 2.25 12.90
CA PHE A 91 -4.41 2.31 11.85
C PHE A 91 -5.42 1.17 11.99
N ASN A 92 -4.94 -0.04 12.23
CA ASN A 92 -5.82 -1.18 12.42
C ASN A 92 -6.70 -1.04 13.67
N ALA A 93 -6.12 -0.61 14.80
CA ALA A 93 -6.86 -0.41 16.05
C ALA A 93 -7.94 0.70 15.93
N LYS A 94 -7.70 1.72 15.10
CA LYS A 94 -8.64 2.82 14.81
C LYS A 94 -9.57 2.51 13.63
N GLU A 95 -9.52 1.31 13.06
CA GLU A 95 -10.25 0.93 11.84
C GLU A 95 -10.02 1.87 10.64
N LYS A 96 -8.87 2.59 10.62
CA LYS A 96 -8.42 3.37 9.48
C LYS A 96 -7.97 2.43 8.35
N ARG A 97 -8.03 2.89 7.11
CA ARG A 97 -7.76 2.05 5.95
C ARG A 97 -6.27 1.72 5.80
N ILE A 98 -6.00 0.44 5.54
CA ILE A 98 -4.67 -0.08 5.23
C ILE A 98 -4.74 -0.78 3.87
N ALA A 99 -3.87 -0.42 2.94
CA ALA A 99 -3.78 -1.05 1.64
C ALA A 99 -2.37 -1.63 1.44
N ALA A 100 -2.30 -2.87 0.95
CA ALA A 100 -1.04 -3.56 0.71
C ALA A 100 -1.10 -4.35 -0.59
N ILE A 101 0.02 -4.41 -1.33
CA ILE A 101 0.08 -5.09 -2.62
C ILE A 101 1.28 -6.03 -2.70
N CYS A 102 1.16 -7.09 -3.49
CA CYS A 102 2.23 -8.04 -3.81
C CYS A 102 2.69 -8.84 -2.58
N ALA A 103 3.92 -8.65 -2.13
CA ALA A 103 4.46 -9.33 -0.97
C ALA A 103 4.00 -8.72 0.36
N ALA A 104 3.60 -7.45 0.37
CA ALA A 104 3.27 -6.73 1.60
C ALA A 104 2.05 -7.30 2.35
N PRO A 105 0.95 -7.75 1.70
CA PRO A 105 -0.16 -8.38 2.40
C PRO A 105 0.29 -9.56 3.25
N ALA A 106 1.06 -10.48 2.66
CA ALA A 106 1.51 -11.70 3.33
C ALA A 106 2.60 -11.42 4.38
N ARG A 107 3.64 -10.67 4.00
CA ARG A 107 4.81 -10.46 4.86
C ARG A 107 4.59 -9.46 5.98
N ILE A 108 3.77 -8.43 5.75
CA ILE A 108 3.50 -7.39 6.75
C ILE A 108 2.19 -7.71 7.48
N LEU A 109 1.06 -7.72 6.78
CA LEU A 109 -0.23 -7.86 7.42
C LEU A 109 -0.47 -9.27 7.98
N GLY A 110 -0.09 -10.32 7.22
CA GLY A 110 -0.21 -11.70 7.67
C GLY A 110 0.65 -12.01 8.89
N SER A 111 1.92 -11.56 8.90
CA SER A 111 2.82 -11.80 10.04
C SER A 111 2.39 -11.10 11.33
N ARG A 112 1.53 -10.09 11.23
CA ARG A 112 1.00 -9.33 12.37
C ARG A 112 -0.41 -9.76 12.79
N GLY A 113 -0.98 -10.79 12.17
CA GLY A 113 -2.34 -11.27 12.46
C GLY A 113 -3.46 -10.29 12.07
N LEU A 114 -3.16 -9.30 11.22
CA LEU A 114 -4.15 -8.28 10.84
C LEU A 114 -5.18 -8.80 9.83
N LEU A 115 -4.94 -9.98 9.29
CA LEU A 115 -5.80 -10.64 8.29
C LEU A 115 -6.68 -11.75 8.87
N ASP A 116 -6.69 -11.92 10.18
CA ASP A 116 -7.48 -12.96 10.83
C ASP A 116 -8.96 -12.83 10.48
N ASN A 117 -9.53 -13.95 9.97
CA ASN A 117 -10.91 -14.07 9.49
C ASN A 117 -11.29 -13.12 8.34
N LYS A 118 -10.34 -12.51 7.66
CA LYS A 118 -10.56 -11.66 6.49
C LYS A 118 -10.25 -12.39 5.19
N LYS A 119 -10.96 -12.01 4.12
CA LYS A 119 -10.56 -12.36 2.76
C LYS A 119 -9.35 -11.50 2.38
N ALA A 120 -8.34 -12.13 1.80
CA ALA A 120 -7.14 -11.44 1.36
C ALA A 120 -6.51 -12.11 0.13
N THR A 121 -5.73 -11.35 -0.61
CA THR A 121 -4.89 -11.83 -1.71
C THR A 121 -3.47 -11.32 -1.54
N CYS A 122 -2.52 -11.95 -2.22
CA CYS A 122 -1.11 -11.56 -2.22
C CYS A 122 -0.41 -12.03 -3.51
N TYR A 123 0.88 -11.78 -3.58
CA TYR A 123 1.74 -12.29 -4.66
C TYR A 123 1.73 -13.82 -4.66
N PRO A 124 1.58 -14.47 -5.84
CA PRO A 124 1.60 -15.92 -5.95
C PRO A 124 2.82 -16.58 -5.33
N GLY A 125 2.60 -17.64 -4.54
CA GLY A 125 3.63 -18.35 -3.80
C GLY A 125 3.90 -17.82 -2.39
N LEU A 126 3.15 -16.82 -1.92
CA LEU A 126 3.22 -16.31 -0.54
C LEU A 126 1.95 -16.58 0.28
N GLU A 127 1.03 -17.37 -0.25
CA GLU A 127 -0.29 -17.64 0.32
C GLU A 127 -0.20 -18.20 1.75
N GLU A 128 0.78 -19.06 2.02
CA GLU A 128 0.99 -19.66 3.34
C GLU A 128 1.33 -18.63 4.43
N LEU A 129 1.82 -17.44 4.03
CA LEU A 129 2.13 -16.35 4.95
C LEU A 129 0.92 -15.47 5.27
N LEU A 130 -0.22 -15.64 4.59
CA LEU A 130 -1.50 -14.98 4.91
C LEU A 130 -2.15 -15.65 6.13
N THR A 131 -1.43 -15.69 7.25
CA THR A 131 -1.89 -16.38 8.46
C THR A 131 -3.27 -15.88 8.90
N GLY A 132 -4.19 -16.80 9.13
CA GLY A 132 -5.55 -16.51 9.58
C GLY A 132 -6.51 -15.99 8.51
N ALA A 133 -6.02 -15.68 7.30
CA ALA A 133 -6.83 -15.15 6.20
C ALA A 133 -7.51 -16.27 5.40
N GLN A 134 -8.67 -15.94 4.82
CA GLN A 134 -9.24 -16.68 3.70
C GLN A 134 -8.60 -16.18 2.40
N PHE A 135 -7.63 -16.93 1.88
CA PHE A 135 -6.99 -16.58 0.60
C PHE A 135 -7.98 -16.68 -0.56
N VAL A 136 -7.97 -15.66 -1.42
CA VAL A 136 -8.70 -15.62 -2.68
C VAL A 136 -7.78 -15.12 -3.81
N THR A 137 -8.13 -15.41 -5.07
CA THR A 137 -7.30 -15.14 -6.25
C THR A 137 -7.70 -13.86 -7.01
N ASP A 138 -8.65 -13.10 -6.47
CA ASP A 138 -9.08 -11.84 -7.08
C ASP A 138 -7.93 -10.83 -7.17
N SER A 139 -7.94 -10.02 -8.22
CA SER A 139 -6.90 -8.98 -8.44
C SER A 139 -6.79 -8.02 -7.27
N VAL A 140 -7.92 -7.65 -6.68
CA VAL A 140 -8.02 -6.76 -5.52
C VAL A 140 -9.11 -7.27 -4.58
N VAL A 141 -8.85 -7.24 -3.29
CA VAL A 141 -9.79 -7.65 -2.24
C VAL A 141 -9.84 -6.59 -1.17
N THR A 142 -11.03 -6.10 -0.87
CA THR A 142 -11.29 -5.24 0.30
C THR A 142 -12.14 -5.99 1.29
N ASP A 143 -11.68 -6.12 2.52
CA ASP A 143 -12.42 -6.70 3.64
C ASP A 143 -12.25 -5.83 4.89
N GLY A 144 -13.35 -5.21 5.31
CA GLY A 144 -13.32 -4.20 6.37
C GLY A 144 -12.46 -3.00 6.01
N ASN A 145 -11.48 -2.72 6.85
CA ASN A 145 -10.54 -1.61 6.68
C ASN A 145 -9.30 -1.97 5.85
N ILE A 146 -9.15 -3.23 5.41
CA ILE A 146 -7.95 -3.70 4.70
C ILE A 146 -8.24 -3.97 3.23
N THR A 147 -7.39 -3.44 2.35
CA THR A 147 -7.39 -3.72 0.91
C THR A 147 -6.09 -4.40 0.51
N THR A 148 -6.18 -5.54 -0.15
CA THR A 148 -5.01 -6.30 -0.62
C THR A 148 -5.05 -6.50 -2.14
N SER A 149 -3.87 -6.61 -2.78
CA SER A 149 -3.76 -6.85 -4.22
C SER A 149 -2.56 -7.74 -4.56
N ARG A 150 -2.56 -8.31 -5.77
CA ARG A 150 -1.66 -9.42 -6.13
C ARG A 150 -0.25 -8.98 -6.54
N GLY A 151 -0.10 -7.85 -7.19
CA GLY A 151 1.23 -7.42 -7.65
C GLY A 151 1.18 -6.39 -8.78
N LEU A 152 2.32 -6.15 -9.40
CA LEU A 152 2.51 -5.11 -10.42
C LEU A 152 1.39 -5.07 -11.47
N GLY A 153 1.00 -6.22 -12.02
CA GLY A 153 -0.03 -6.29 -13.06
C GLY A 153 -1.43 -5.89 -12.59
N THR A 154 -1.68 -5.78 -11.29
CA THR A 154 -2.96 -5.38 -10.70
C THR A 154 -2.91 -3.97 -10.09
N ALA A 155 -1.81 -3.22 -10.26
CA ALA A 155 -1.61 -1.92 -9.62
C ALA A 155 -2.66 -0.87 -10.03
N VAL A 156 -3.14 -0.90 -11.27
CA VAL A 156 -4.21 -0.01 -11.74
C VAL A 156 -5.54 -0.36 -11.07
N ASP A 157 -5.91 -1.65 -11.04
CA ASP A 157 -7.14 -2.12 -10.38
C ASP A 157 -7.11 -1.78 -8.89
N PHE A 158 -5.97 -2.00 -8.23
CA PHE A 158 -5.73 -1.64 -6.84
C PHE A 158 -5.95 -0.14 -6.60
N SER A 159 -5.34 0.70 -7.43
CA SER A 159 -5.49 2.15 -7.34
C SER A 159 -6.94 2.62 -7.56
N CYS A 160 -7.64 2.02 -8.53
CA CYS A 160 -9.05 2.33 -8.79
C CYS A 160 -9.94 1.92 -7.61
N GLU A 161 -9.67 0.79 -6.96
CA GLU A 161 -10.37 0.40 -5.73
C GLU A 161 -10.15 1.43 -4.62
N LEU A 162 -8.89 1.87 -4.39
CA LEU A 162 -8.60 2.90 -3.38
C LEU A 162 -9.32 4.23 -3.69
N ILE A 163 -9.38 4.63 -4.96
CA ILE A 163 -10.15 5.81 -5.38
C ILE A 163 -11.65 5.59 -5.11
N SER A 164 -12.18 4.41 -5.42
CA SER A 164 -13.59 4.07 -5.15
C SER A 164 -13.93 4.20 -3.68
N LEU A 165 -13.05 3.74 -2.80
CA LEU A 165 -13.23 3.80 -1.34
C LEU A 165 -13.15 5.22 -0.78
N LEU A 166 -12.36 6.11 -1.41
CA LEU A 166 -12.13 7.49 -0.91
C LEU A 166 -13.02 8.53 -1.58
N CYS A 167 -13.35 8.35 -2.87
CA CYS A 167 -14.00 9.36 -3.71
C CYS A 167 -15.28 8.85 -4.37
N GLY A 168 -15.60 7.55 -4.21
CA GLY A 168 -16.75 6.90 -4.84
C GLY A 168 -16.46 6.27 -6.19
N ALA A 169 -17.29 5.28 -6.56
CA ALA A 169 -17.11 4.44 -7.74
C ALA A 169 -17.15 5.22 -9.08
N GLU A 170 -17.86 6.34 -9.13
CA GLU A 170 -17.92 7.18 -10.33
C GLU A 170 -16.55 7.82 -10.63
N LYS A 171 -15.91 8.39 -9.62
CA LYS A 171 -14.56 8.96 -9.75
C LYS A 171 -13.54 7.89 -10.15
N ALA A 172 -13.64 6.69 -9.58
CA ALA A 172 -12.76 5.58 -9.98
C ALA A 172 -12.90 5.22 -11.46
N ARG A 173 -14.15 5.16 -11.97
CA ARG A 173 -14.39 4.90 -13.41
C ARG A 173 -13.86 6.02 -14.31
N GLU A 174 -14.06 7.29 -13.90
CA GLU A 174 -13.52 8.46 -14.62
C GLU A 174 -11.99 8.37 -14.75
N ILE A 175 -11.30 8.12 -13.63
CA ILE A 175 -9.83 8.03 -13.63
C ILE A 175 -9.38 6.83 -14.47
N ARG A 176 -10.01 5.66 -14.30
CA ARG A 176 -9.68 4.46 -15.11
C ARG A 176 -9.79 4.73 -16.60
N ALA A 177 -10.87 5.35 -17.04
CA ALA A 177 -11.06 5.71 -18.46
C ALA A 177 -10.01 6.72 -18.93
N SER A 178 -9.62 7.69 -18.10
CA SER A 178 -8.63 8.72 -18.44
C SER A 178 -7.23 8.19 -18.67
N VAL A 179 -6.91 7.02 -18.11
CA VAL A 179 -5.60 6.33 -18.26
C VAL A 179 -5.67 5.14 -19.22
N VAL A 180 -6.79 4.96 -19.91
CA VAL A 180 -7.00 3.92 -20.95
C VAL A 180 -6.86 2.49 -20.38
N ALA A 181 -7.35 2.23 -19.17
CA ALA A 181 -7.28 0.94 -18.49
C ALA A 181 -8.65 0.26 -18.36
#